data_ba73261e1fe3e06b9aff09f481a50cef
#
_entry.id   ba73261e1fe3e06b9aff09f481a50cef
#
_cell.length_a   1.000
_cell.length_b   1.000
_cell.length_c   1.000
_cell.angle_alpha   90.00
_cell.angle_beta   90.00
_cell.angle_gamma   90.00
#
_symmetry.space_group_name_H-M   'P 1'
#
loop_
_entity.id
_entity.type
_entity.pdbx_description
1 polymer ?
#
loop_
_entity_poly.entity_id
_entity_poly.type
_entity_poly.pdbx_seq_one_letter_code
_entity_poly.pdbx_strand_id
1 'polypeptide(L)'
;MKKLALLIMIMCFALHGKATNYADYVNPLIGTQSTYEFSSGNTYPAIARPWGMNFWTPQTGKMGDGWQYMYTATKIRGFKQTHQPSPWINDYGQFSIMPVVGEPVFDENKRASWFSHKGEEAKAYYYKVYLAEHDVVTELVPTERAALFRFTFPENEHSYVVIDAFDKGSYVKIDAANNRIIGYSTKNSGGVPDNFKNYFVIEFDKPFTYKATVADSCISVDKAEQEANHAGAIIGFATRKGEKVHARVASSFISQAQAL
;
A
#
# COMPACT_ATOMS: atom_id res chain seq x y z
N MET A 1 -42.11 -16.38 41.91
CA MET A 1 -41.44 -15.10 41.81
C MET A 1 -39.96 -15.24 41.36
N LYS A 2 -39.11 -16.05 42.03
CA LYS A 2 -37.70 -16.21 41.65
C LYS A 2 -37.47 -16.75 40.23
N LYS A 3 -38.29 -17.67 39.73
CA LYS A 3 -38.20 -18.22 38.36
C LYS A 3 -38.56 -17.20 37.27
N LEU A 4 -39.54 -16.32 37.57
CA LEU A 4 -39.96 -15.25 36.65
C LEU A 4 -38.88 -14.15 36.57
N ALA A 5 -38.25 -13.76 37.70
CA ALA A 5 -37.16 -12.81 37.72
C ALA A 5 -35.93 -13.30 36.96
N LEU A 6 -35.63 -14.63 37.04
CA LEU A 6 -34.53 -15.22 36.29
C LEU A 6 -34.81 -15.24 34.76
N LEU A 7 -36.06 -15.49 34.36
CA LEU A 7 -36.47 -15.46 32.94
C LEU A 7 -36.38 -14.06 32.35
N ILE A 8 -36.79 -13.03 33.10
CA ILE A 8 -36.67 -11.61 32.71
C ILE A 8 -35.20 -11.21 32.61
N MET A 9 -34.35 -11.68 33.53
CA MET A 9 -32.92 -11.40 33.52
C MET A 9 -32.24 -12.03 32.29
N ILE A 10 -32.60 -13.25 31.93
CA ILE A 10 -32.10 -13.95 30.71
C ILE A 10 -32.60 -13.24 29.45
N MET A 11 -33.84 -12.77 29.41
CA MET A 11 -34.42 -12.05 28.29
C MET A 11 -33.76 -10.66 28.10
N CYS A 12 -33.36 -9.96 29.18
CA CYS A 12 -32.59 -8.72 29.10
C CYS A 12 -31.17 -8.94 28.57
N PHE A 13 -30.53 -10.05 28.84
CA PHE A 13 -29.23 -10.41 28.25
C PHE A 13 -29.30 -10.79 26.78
N ALA A 14 -30.41 -11.30 26.28
CA ALA A 14 -30.62 -11.65 24.86
C ALA A 14 -30.85 -10.42 23.96
N LEU A 15 -31.14 -9.26 24.53
CA LEU A 15 -31.34 -7.98 23.82
C LEU A 15 -30.05 -7.17 23.64
N HIS A 16 -28.89 -7.79 23.69
CA HIS A 16 -27.65 -7.16 23.25
C HIS A 16 -27.72 -6.99 21.74
N GLY A 17 -28.34 -5.90 21.31
CA GLY A 17 -28.30 -5.47 19.92
C GLY A 17 -26.86 -5.42 19.46
N LYS A 18 -26.52 -6.06 18.34
CA LYS A 18 -25.22 -5.90 17.71
C LYS A 18 -25.01 -4.40 17.54
N ALA A 19 -23.98 -3.86 18.18
CA ALA A 19 -23.63 -2.47 17.97
C ALA A 19 -23.38 -2.25 16.48
N THR A 20 -24.14 -1.38 15.85
CA THR A 20 -23.99 -1.06 14.44
C THR A 20 -22.65 -0.36 14.27
N ASN A 21 -21.76 -0.96 13.49
CA ASN A 21 -20.51 -0.29 13.13
C ASN A 21 -20.81 0.72 12.02
N TYR A 22 -20.97 1.97 12.36
CA TYR A 22 -21.27 3.04 11.40
C TYR A 22 -20.19 3.21 10.33
N ALA A 23 -18.95 2.79 10.58
CA ALA A 23 -17.89 2.79 9.57
C ALA A 23 -18.18 1.87 8.37
N ASP A 24 -19.07 0.88 8.53
CA ASP A 24 -19.47 -0.02 7.44
C ASP A 24 -20.39 0.66 6.41
N TYR A 25 -20.98 1.82 6.75
CA TYR A 25 -21.73 2.64 5.79
C TYR A 25 -20.85 3.56 4.95
N VAL A 26 -19.57 3.70 5.29
CA VAL A 26 -18.63 4.49 4.49
C VAL A 26 -18.16 3.65 3.31
N ASN A 27 -18.44 4.11 2.10
CA ASN A 27 -17.93 3.48 0.87
C ASN A 27 -16.81 4.36 0.27
N PRO A 28 -15.53 3.97 0.44
CA PRO A 28 -14.40 4.73 -0.09
C PRO A 28 -14.32 4.76 -1.63
N LEU A 29 -15.10 3.92 -2.32
CA LEU A 29 -15.14 3.89 -3.79
C LEU A 29 -16.06 4.96 -4.40
N ILE A 30 -16.85 5.68 -3.58
CA ILE A 30 -17.71 6.77 -4.08
C ILE A 30 -16.84 7.87 -4.69
N GLY A 31 -17.19 8.31 -5.93
CA GLY A 31 -16.46 9.35 -6.65
C GLY A 31 -15.23 8.85 -7.41
N THR A 32 -14.90 7.56 -7.35
CA THR A 32 -13.77 6.97 -8.09
C THR A 32 -14.09 6.64 -9.55
N GLN A 33 -15.37 6.76 -9.94
CA GLN A 33 -15.84 6.62 -11.32
C GLN A 33 -16.58 7.89 -11.75
N SER A 34 -16.18 8.46 -12.87
CA SER A 34 -16.83 9.62 -13.48
C SER A 34 -16.52 9.63 -14.98
N THR A 35 -16.93 10.68 -15.69
CA THR A 35 -16.53 10.95 -17.08
C THR A 35 -15.39 11.96 -17.12
N TYR A 36 -14.71 12.05 -18.24
CA TYR A 36 -13.64 13.04 -18.44
C TYR A 36 -14.14 14.49 -18.22
N GLU A 37 -15.38 14.81 -18.60
CA GLU A 37 -15.98 16.12 -18.41
C GLU A 37 -16.14 16.52 -16.94
N PHE A 38 -16.29 15.52 -16.07
CA PHE A 38 -16.42 15.68 -14.62
C PHE A 38 -15.18 15.24 -13.88
N SER A 39 -14.01 15.21 -14.55
CA SER A 39 -12.75 14.79 -13.98
C SER A 39 -12.80 13.36 -13.44
N SER A 40 -12.85 12.39 -14.35
CA SER A 40 -12.90 10.94 -14.05
C SER A 40 -12.04 10.53 -12.87
N GLY A 41 -12.64 9.97 -11.83
CA GLY A 41 -11.91 9.53 -10.65
C GLY A 41 -11.37 10.67 -9.79
N ASN A 42 -12.16 11.71 -9.54
CA ASN A 42 -11.78 12.84 -8.68
C ASN A 42 -11.45 12.46 -7.24
N THR A 43 -11.79 11.25 -6.84
CA THR A 43 -11.45 10.67 -5.56
C THR A 43 -10.76 9.33 -5.77
N TYR A 44 -10.14 8.83 -4.74
CA TYR A 44 -9.59 7.48 -4.69
C TYR A 44 -10.01 6.83 -3.36
N PRO A 45 -10.00 5.49 -3.25
CA PRO A 45 -10.28 4.83 -1.98
C PRO A 45 -9.16 5.15 -0.99
N ALA A 46 -9.35 6.21 -0.21
CA ALA A 46 -8.40 6.65 0.80
C ALA A 46 -8.52 5.75 2.04
N ILE A 47 -7.57 4.86 2.20
CA ILE A 47 -7.47 3.98 3.36
C ILE A 47 -6.58 4.68 4.39
N ALA A 48 -7.21 5.25 5.42
CA ALA A 48 -6.54 6.09 6.39
C ALA A 48 -7.26 6.08 7.74
N ARG A 49 -6.55 6.45 8.80
CA ARG A 49 -7.19 6.82 10.05
C ARG A 49 -7.60 8.30 10.02
N PRO A 50 -8.68 8.67 10.70
CA PRO A 50 -9.03 10.08 10.87
C PRO A 50 -7.82 10.86 11.41
N TRP A 51 -7.53 12.00 10.76
CA TRP A 51 -6.39 12.88 11.08
C TRP A 51 -5.01 12.23 10.91
N GLY A 52 -4.95 11.11 10.22
CA GLY A 52 -3.68 10.47 9.85
C GLY A 52 -2.85 11.32 8.90
N MET A 53 -1.54 11.22 8.98
CA MET A 53 -0.62 11.88 8.07
C MET A 53 -0.66 11.24 6.68
N ASN A 54 -0.86 9.91 6.62
CA ASN A 54 -0.77 9.13 5.40
C ASN A 54 -2.13 8.56 5.00
N PHE A 55 -2.40 8.63 3.71
CA PHE A 55 -3.45 7.88 3.04
C PHE A 55 -2.83 6.79 2.19
N TRP A 56 -3.51 5.66 2.09
CA TRP A 56 -3.08 4.55 1.26
C TRP A 56 -4.15 4.23 0.23
N THR A 57 -3.72 3.90 -0.99
CA THR A 57 -4.65 3.58 -2.07
C THR A 57 -4.04 2.53 -3.02
N PRO A 58 -4.85 1.62 -3.60
CA PRO A 58 -4.41 0.89 -4.76
C PRO A 58 -4.12 1.88 -5.90
N GLN A 59 -3.05 1.64 -6.64
CA GLN A 59 -2.63 2.45 -7.77
C GLN A 59 -3.05 1.77 -9.06
N THR A 60 -4.01 2.34 -9.79
CA THR A 60 -4.38 1.89 -11.14
C THR A 60 -3.80 2.79 -12.23
N GLY A 61 -3.53 4.07 -11.92
CA GLY A 61 -2.86 5.03 -12.78
C GLY A 61 -1.34 4.81 -12.85
N LYS A 62 -0.67 5.46 -13.78
CA LYS A 62 0.79 5.45 -13.89
C LYS A 62 1.42 6.29 -12.78
N MET A 63 2.71 6.07 -12.55
CA MET A 63 3.51 6.97 -11.74
C MET A 63 3.40 8.41 -12.27
N GLY A 64 3.08 9.35 -11.41
CA GLY A 64 2.88 10.75 -11.80
C GLY A 64 1.48 11.13 -12.20
N ASP A 65 0.57 10.18 -12.43
CA ASP A 65 -0.85 10.48 -12.60
C ASP A 65 -1.45 11.05 -11.31
N GLY A 66 -2.19 12.16 -11.44
CA GLY A 66 -3.01 12.67 -10.36
C GLY A 66 -4.18 11.72 -10.03
N TRP A 67 -4.70 11.04 -11.03
CA TRP A 67 -5.74 10.00 -10.88
C TRP A 67 -5.13 8.68 -10.44
N GLN A 68 -4.95 8.52 -9.16
CA GLN A 68 -4.27 7.38 -8.57
C GLN A 68 -5.06 6.08 -8.70
N TYR A 69 -6.39 6.17 -8.66
CA TYR A 69 -7.32 5.06 -8.80
C TYR A 69 -8.52 5.47 -9.65
N MET A 70 -8.88 4.62 -10.59
CA MET A 70 -10.11 4.73 -11.40
C MET A 70 -10.90 3.44 -11.29
N TYR A 71 -12.17 3.53 -10.94
CA TYR A 71 -13.05 2.35 -10.76
C TYR A 71 -13.15 1.49 -12.04
N THR A 72 -13.09 2.10 -13.22
CA THR A 72 -13.14 1.41 -14.51
C THR A 72 -11.84 0.70 -14.89
N ALA A 73 -10.76 0.91 -14.14
CA ALA A 73 -9.50 0.25 -14.39
C ALA A 73 -9.56 -1.23 -14.01
N THR A 74 -8.81 -2.05 -14.72
CA THR A 74 -8.80 -3.50 -14.55
C THR A 74 -7.50 -4.05 -13.96
N LYS A 75 -6.48 -3.19 -13.79
CA LYS A 75 -5.17 -3.58 -13.25
C LYS A 75 -4.71 -2.65 -12.13
N ILE A 76 -4.12 -3.25 -11.10
CA ILE A 76 -3.41 -2.55 -10.03
C ILE A 76 -1.91 -2.68 -10.30
N ARG A 77 -1.16 -1.56 -10.17
CA ARG A 77 0.29 -1.45 -10.39
C ARG A 77 1.09 -1.40 -9.09
N GLY A 78 0.42 -1.14 -7.98
CA GLY A 78 1.01 -1.03 -6.65
C GLY A 78 0.01 -0.54 -5.62
N PHE A 79 0.46 -0.43 -4.39
CA PHE A 79 -0.26 0.19 -3.27
C PHE A 79 0.55 1.41 -2.85
N LYS A 80 -0.02 2.57 -3.02
CA LYS A 80 0.66 3.85 -2.98
C LYS A 80 0.39 4.56 -1.67
N GLN A 81 1.44 5.07 -1.04
CA GLN A 81 1.28 6.10 -0.03
C GLN A 81 0.98 7.43 -0.69
N THR A 82 0.07 8.19 -0.13
CA THR A 82 -0.33 9.50 -0.61
C THR A 82 -0.68 10.40 0.58
N HIS A 83 -0.60 11.71 0.40
CA HIS A 83 -0.85 12.71 1.44
C HIS A 83 -1.96 13.68 1.04
N GLN A 84 -2.40 13.61 -0.20
CA GLN A 84 -3.38 14.53 -0.76
C GLN A 84 -4.55 13.79 -1.38
N PRO A 85 -5.77 13.99 -0.90
CA PRO A 85 -6.95 13.29 -1.41
C PRO A 85 -7.47 13.83 -2.76
N SER A 86 -6.84 14.83 -3.36
CA SER A 86 -7.26 15.40 -4.65
C SER A 86 -6.34 14.99 -5.80
N PRO A 87 -6.88 14.53 -6.94
CA PRO A 87 -6.09 14.21 -8.12
C PRO A 87 -5.59 15.44 -8.90
N TRP A 88 -6.17 16.61 -8.69
CA TRP A 88 -5.84 17.83 -9.43
C TRP A 88 -4.44 18.37 -9.17
N ILE A 89 -3.95 18.19 -7.98
CA ILE A 89 -2.60 18.55 -7.58
C ILE A 89 -1.90 17.23 -7.27
N ASN A 90 -0.88 16.92 -8.06
CA ASN A 90 -0.07 15.73 -7.77
C ASN A 90 0.46 15.79 -6.35
N ASP A 91 0.58 14.64 -5.75
CA ASP A 91 0.95 14.45 -4.37
C ASP A 91 2.45 14.67 -4.11
N TYR A 92 2.85 14.59 -2.87
CA TYR A 92 4.18 14.88 -2.34
C TYR A 92 4.78 13.68 -1.62
N GLY A 93 6.03 13.31 -1.97
CA GLY A 93 6.75 12.24 -1.30
C GLY A 93 6.13 10.86 -1.46
N GLN A 94 5.56 10.58 -2.61
CA GLN A 94 4.92 9.30 -2.91
C GLN A 94 5.93 8.17 -3.07
N PHE A 95 5.53 6.98 -2.67
CA PHE A 95 6.15 5.71 -3.04
C PHE A 95 5.09 4.61 -3.08
N SER A 96 5.39 3.49 -3.71
CA SER A 96 4.46 2.36 -3.78
C SER A 96 5.13 1.02 -3.47
N ILE A 97 4.29 0.04 -3.10
CA ILE A 97 4.68 -1.33 -2.78
C ILE A 97 3.81 -2.26 -3.63
N MET A 98 4.42 -3.26 -4.27
CA MET A 98 3.69 -4.23 -5.09
C MET A 98 4.24 -5.64 -4.88
N PRO A 99 3.43 -6.62 -4.46
CA PRO A 99 3.83 -8.03 -4.48
C PRO A 99 3.77 -8.56 -5.92
N VAL A 100 4.78 -9.33 -6.31
CA VAL A 100 4.87 -10.01 -7.60
C VAL A 100 5.39 -11.42 -7.43
N VAL A 101 5.05 -12.32 -8.35
CA VAL A 101 5.48 -13.73 -8.34
C VAL A 101 6.05 -14.10 -9.70
N GLY A 102 7.11 -14.90 -9.70
CA GLY A 102 7.79 -15.42 -10.89
C GLY A 102 9.05 -14.67 -11.24
N GLU A 103 8.96 -13.45 -11.76
CA GLU A 103 10.14 -12.66 -12.16
C GLU A 103 10.24 -11.36 -11.36
N PRO A 104 11.48 -10.91 -11.04
CA PRO A 104 11.70 -9.66 -10.33
C PRO A 104 11.51 -8.45 -11.26
N VAL A 105 10.27 -8.04 -11.48
CA VAL A 105 9.88 -6.98 -12.43
C VAL A 105 9.66 -5.65 -11.72
N PHE A 106 10.43 -4.62 -12.13
CA PHE A 106 10.27 -3.25 -11.60
C PHE A 106 9.29 -2.39 -12.41
N ASP A 107 9.25 -2.57 -13.73
CA ASP A 107 8.37 -1.80 -14.63
C ASP A 107 6.91 -1.86 -14.19
N GLU A 108 6.28 -0.70 -14.01
CA GLU A 108 4.92 -0.58 -13.45
C GLU A 108 3.82 -1.20 -14.31
N ASN A 109 4.02 -1.29 -15.64
CA ASN A 109 3.05 -1.92 -16.54
C ASN A 109 3.20 -3.44 -16.55
N LYS A 110 4.44 -3.93 -16.47
CA LYS A 110 4.73 -5.36 -16.46
C LYS A 110 4.37 -6.01 -15.13
N ARG A 111 4.58 -5.31 -14.00
CA ARG A 111 4.18 -5.80 -12.66
C ARG A 111 2.68 -5.67 -12.38
N ALA A 112 1.95 -4.93 -13.20
CA ALA A 112 0.53 -4.69 -12.99
C ALA A 112 -0.30 -5.97 -13.07
N SER A 113 -1.18 -6.19 -12.11
CA SER A 113 -2.03 -7.37 -12.00
C SER A 113 -3.49 -7.06 -12.21
N TRP A 114 -4.19 -7.96 -12.91
CA TRP A 114 -5.64 -7.93 -12.98
C TRP A 114 -6.25 -8.08 -11.60
N PHE A 115 -7.35 -7.38 -11.38
CA PHE A 115 -8.18 -7.51 -10.20
C PHE A 115 -9.67 -7.42 -10.57
N SER A 116 -10.52 -7.76 -9.63
CA SER A 116 -11.98 -7.65 -9.79
C SER A 116 -12.57 -6.99 -8.55
N HIS A 117 -13.50 -6.05 -8.75
CA HIS A 117 -14.27 -5.44 -7.66
C HIS A 117 -15.08 -6.47 -6.84
N LYS A 118 -15.37 -7.66 -7.40
CA LYS A 118 -15.98 -8.75 -6.61
C LYS A 118 -15.02 -9.34 -5.57
N GLY A 119 -13.71 -9.21 -5.77
CA GLY A 119 -12.66 -9.62 -4.85
C GLY A 119 -11.98 -8.46 -4.15
N GLU A 120 -12.47 -7.24 -4.33
CA GLU A 120 -12.00 -6.02 -3.69
C GLU A 120 -12.87 -5.68 -2.47
N GLU A 121 -12.24 -5.47 -1.34
CA GLU A 121 -12.88 -4.94 -0.14
C GLU A 121 -12.21 -3.62 0.23
N ALA A 122 -12.94 -2.51 0.09
CA ALA A 122 -12.47 -1.17 0.43
C ALA A 122 -13.30 -0.61 1.59
N LYS A 123 -12.66 -0.43 2.73
CA LYS A 123 -13.20 0.29 3.90
C LYS A 123 -12.25 1.42 4.26
N ALA A 124 -12.72 2.44 4.93
CA ALA A 124 -11.87 3.55 5.34
C ALA A 124 -10.62 3.12 6.13
N TYR A 125 -10.71 2.01 6.85
CA TYR A 125 -9.69 1.49 7.77
C TYR A 125 -9.09 0.14 7.33
N TYR A 126 -9.49 -0.40 6.17
CA TYR A 126 -9.04 -1.70 5.68
C TYR A 126 -9.20 -1.81 4.17
N TYR A 127 -8.21 -2.36 3.53
CA TYR A 127 -8.28 -2.71 2.11
C TYR A 127 -7.83 -4.13 1.88
N LYS A 128 -8.48 -4.83 0.95
CA LYS A 128 -8.13 -6.17 0.53
C LYS A 128 -8.43 -6.35 -0.94
N VAL A 129 -7.53 -7.02 -1.67
CA VAL A 129 -7.74 -7.38 -3.06
C VAL A 129 -6.95 -8.64 -3.43
N TYR A 130 -7.47 -9.40 -4.39
CA TYR A 130 -6.76 -10.49 -5.04
C TYR A 130 -6.14 -10.02 -6.35
N LEU A 131 -4.85 -10.25 -6.50
CA LEU A 131 -4.02 -9.92 -7.66
C LEU A 131 -3.83 -11.16 -8.52
N ALA A 132 -4.56 -11.23 -9.63
CA ALA A 132 -4.74 -12.48 -10.40
C ALA A 132 -3.48 -12.95 -11.13
N GLU A 133 -2.65 -12.04 -11.69
CA GLU A 133 -1.39 -12.42 -12.35
C GLU A 133 -0.37 -13.02 -11.38
N HIS A 134 -0.42 -12.61 -10.12
CA HIS A 134 0.57 -13.01 -9.12
C HIS A 134 0.04 -14.05 -8.14
N ASP A 135 -1.26 -14.40 -8.21
CA ASP A 135 -1.95 -15.26 -7.24
C ASP A 135 -1.72 -14.81 -5.78
N VAL A 136 -1.75 -13.50 -5.55
CA VAL A 136 -1.49 -12.89 -4.23
C VAL A 136 -2.73 -12.18 -3.71
N VAL A 137 -3.08 -12.44 -2.44
CA VAL A 137 -4.01 -11.59 -1.71
C VAL A 137 -3.22 -10.53 -0.96
N THR A 138 -3.51 -9.26 -1.23
CA THR A 138 -2.95 -8.12 -0.51
C THR A 138 -3.98 -7.53 0.43
N GLU A 139 -3.58 -7.31 1.66
CA GLU A 139 -4.37 -6.66 2.70
C GLU A 139 -3.58 -5.49 3.29
N LEU A 140 -4.28 -4.43 3.66
CA LEU A 140 -3.70 -3.18 4.15
C LEU A 140 -4.55 -2.63 5.29
N VAL A 141 -3.90 -2.28 6.39
CA VAL A 141 -4.50 -1.58 7.54
C VAL A 141 -3.67 -0.34 7.87
N PRO A 142 -4.25 0.86 7.90
CA PRO A 142 -3.55 2.09 8.19
C PRO A 142 -3.46 2.34 9.70
N THR A 143 -2.43 3.08 10.09
CA THR A 143 -2.35 3.82 11.37
C THR A 143 -2.24 5.32 11.07
N GLU A 144 -1.98 6.15 12.07
CA GLU A 144 -1.84 7.60 11.85
C GLU A 144 -0.64 7.98 10.97
N ARG A 145 0.48 7.23 11.07
CA ARG A 145 1.74 7.53 10.36
C ARG A 145 2.34 6.31 9.68
N ALA A 146 1.69 5.16 9.77
CA ALA A 146 2.21 3.91 9.25
C ALA A 146 1.08 3.07 8.65
N ALA A 147 1.44 1.93 8.07
CA ALA A 147 0.51 0.90 7.65
C ALA A 147 1.09 -0.48 7.87
N LEU A 148 0.22 -1.45 8.08
CA LEU A 148 0.56 -2.87 8.04
C LEU A 148 0.02 -3.46 6.74
N PHE A 149 0.91 -4.04 5.97
CA PHE A 149 0.58 -4.88 4.82
C PHE A 149 0.69 -6.36 5.19
N ARG A 150 -0.18 -7.15 4.60
CA ARG A 150 -0.11 -8.60 4.60
C ARG A 150 -0.26 -9.11 3.18
N PHE A 151 0.76 -9.78 2.69
CA PHE A 151 0.76 -10.44 1.40
C PHE A 151 0.62 -11.94 1.62
N THR A 152 -0.47 -12.54 1.12
CA THR A 152 -0.65 -14.00 1.14
C THR A 152 -0.23 -14.54 -0.22
N PHE A 153 0.90 -15.23 -0.26
CA PHE A 153 1.51 -15.74 -1.47
C PHE A 153 1.10 -17.18 -1.79
N PRO A 154 1.19 -17.59 -3.06
CA PRO A 154 1.18 -19.01 -3.44
C PRO A 154 2.46 -19.72 -2.98
N GLU A 155 2.57 -21.00 -3.26
CA GLU A 155 3.83 -21.73 -3.15
C GLU A 155 4.73 -21.35 -4.32
N ASN A 156 5.83 -20.65 -4.04
CA ASN A 156 6.79 -20.21 -5.05
C ASN A 156 8.15 -19.83 -4.41
N GLU A 157 9.25 -20.21 -5.02
CA GLU A 157 10.58 -19.79 -4.59
C GLU A 157 10.92 -18.35 -5.03
N HIS A 158 10.12 -17.80 -5.94
CA HIS A 158 10.27 -16.49 -6.57
C HIS A 158 9.09 -15.56 -6.25
N SER A 159 8.81 -15.38 -4.97
CA SER A 159 7.84 -14.40 -4.47
C SER A 159 8.57 -13.11 -4.11
N TYR A 160 8.16 -11.98 -4.65
CA TYR A 160 8.85 -10.70 -4.48
C TYR A 160 7.93 -9.62 -3.95
N VAL A 161 8.52 -8.61 -3.32
CA VAL A 161 7.90 -7.31 -3.07
C VAL A 161 8.77 -6.24 -3.72
N VAL A 162 8.14 -5.46 -4.58
CA VAL A 162 8.76 -4.32 -5.27
C VAL A 162 8.45 -3.06 -4.49
N ILE A 163 9.48 -2.30 -4.16
CA ILE A 163 9.40 -0.97 -3.55
C ILE A 163 9.81 0.04 -4.62
N ASP A 164 8.90 0.92 -4.98
CA ASP A 164 9.09 1.94 -6.00
C ASP A 164 9.06 3.31 -5.33
N ALA A 165 10.21 3.97 -5.25
CA ALA A 165 10.36 5.26 -4.58
C ALA A 165 10.10 6.46 -5.50
N PHE A 166 9.63 6.20 -6.71
CA PHE A 166 9.23 7.15 -7.75
C PHE A 166 10.36 8.05 -8.28
N ASP A 167 10.05 8.75 -9.36
CA ASP A 167 10.95 9.67 -10.05
C ASP A 167 11.11 11.02 -9.33
N LYS A 168 11.94 11.91 -9.91
CA LYS A 168 12.37 13.23 -9.42
C LYS A 168 13.36 13.21 -8.26
N GLY A 169 14.04 12.09 -8.09
CA GLY A 169 15.04 11.88 -7.06
C GLY A 169 14.52 10.99 -5.93
N SER A 170 15.16 9.86 -5.76
CA SER A 170 14.83 8.93 -4.71
C SER A 170 16.03 8.06 -4.31
N TYR A 171 15.93 7.48 -3.13
CA TYR A 171 16.96 6.62 -2.54
C TYR A 171 16.32 5.42 -1.87
N VAL A 172 16.99 4.29 -1.97
CA VAL A 172 16.65 3.06 -1.24
C VAL A 172 17.91 2.40 -0.71
N LYS A 173 17.80 1.78 0.47
CA LYS A 173 18.80 0.93 1.09
C LYS A 173 18.16 -0.33 1.61
N ILE A 174 18.74 -1.50 1.28
CA ILE A 174 18.35 -2.80 1.76
C ILE A 174 19.20 -3.16 2.98
N ASP A 175 18.62 -3.07 4.16
CA ASP A 175 19.21 -3.52 5.42
C ASP A 175 18.75 -4.95 5.69
N ALA A 176 19.42 -5.91 5.05
CA ALA A 176 19.03 -7.32 5.11
C ALA A 176 19.23 -7.93 6.51
N ALA A 177 20.15 -7.40 7.31
CA ALA A 177 20.36 -7.86 8.68
C ALA A 177 19.16 -7.62 9.60
N ASN A 178 18.39 -6.57 9.30
CA ASN A 178 17.20 -6.19 10.04
C ASN A 178 15.90 -6.42 9.22
N ASN A 179 15.96 -7.14 8.10
CA ASN A 179 14.83 -7.40 7.21
C ASN A 179 14.06 -6.13 6.82
N ARG A 180 14.75 -5.05 6.49
CA ARG A 180 14.09 -3.77 6.20
C ARG A 180 14.66 -3.05 4.99
N ILE A 181 13.81 -2.19 4.44
CA ILE A 181 14.16 -1.21 3.42
C ILE A 181 14.04 0.18 4.05
N ILE A 182 15.04 1.00 3.81
CA ILE A 182 15.07 2.41 4.21
C ILE A 182 15.15 3.24 2.93
N GLY A 183 14.43 4.33 2.85
CA GLY A 183 14.51 5.16 1.66
C GLY A 183 13.94 6.56 1.85
N TYR A 184 13.96 7.32 0.77
CA TYR A 184 13.22 8.56 0.65
C TYR A 184 12.77 8.80 -0.80
N SER A 185 11.72 9.59 -0.93
CA SER A 185 11.23 10.15 -2.19
C SER A 185 11.22 11.67 -2.10
N THR A 186 11.70 12.32 -3.16
CA THR A 186 11.59 13.79 -3.33
C THR A 186 10.48 14.15 -4.31
N LYS A 187 9.70 13.17 -4.78
CA LYS A 187 8.57 13.39 -5.69
C LYS A 187 7.65 14.47 -5.16
N ASN A 188 7.45 15.52 -5.93
CA ASN A 188 6.58 16.63 -5.55
C ASN A 188 6.04 17.35 -6.80
N SER A 189 5.04 18.21 -6.60
CA SER A 189 4.38 19.00 -7.64
C SER A 189 4.79 20.47 -7.64
N GLY A 190 5.87 20.80 -6.96
CA GLY A 190 6.39 22.16 -6.82
C GLY A 190 5.99 22.83 -5.50
N GLY A 191 6.58 23.98 -5.22
CA GLY A 191 6.29 24.78 -4.03
C GLY A 191 6.85 24.21 -2.72
N VAL A 192 7.76 23.25 -2.79
CA VAL A 192 8.45 22.67 -1.62
C VAL A 192 9.87 23.27 -1.48
N PRO A 193 10.46 23.26 -0.28
CA PRO A 193 11.86 23.64 -0.11
C PRO A 193 12.80 22.63 -0.78
N ASP A 194 14.02 23.07 -1.13
CA ASP A 194 15.00 22.24 -1.85
C ASP A 194 15.41 20.96 -1.13
N ASN A 195 15.30 20.93 0.18
CA ASN A 195 15.61 19.76 1.01
C ASN A 195 14.39 18.86 1.29
N PHE A 196 13.29 19.05 0.57
CA PHE A 196 12.08 18.24 0.75
C PHE A 196 12.37 16.76 0.52
N LYS A 197 12.02 15.93 1.51
CA LYS A 197 12.07 14.47 1.43
C LYS A 197 10.93 13.87 2.25
N ASN A 198 10.32 12.82 1.71
CA ASN A 198 9.52 11.90 2.51
C ASN A 198 10.36 10.64 2.75
N TYR A 199 10.86 10.50 3.96
CA TYR A 199 11.59 9.32 4.39
C TYR A 199 10.62 8.19 4.71
N PHE A 200 10.99 6.96 4.33
CA PHE A 200 10.20 5.78 4.67
C PHE A 200 11.08 4.64 5.19
N VAL A 201 10.48 3.80 6.01
CA VAL A 201 11.05 2.55 6.49
C VAL A 201 10.00 1.46 6.31
N ILE A 202 10.43 0.33 5.74
CA ILE A 202 9.58 -0.84 5.53
C ILE A 202 10.27 -2.03 6.18
N GLU A 203 9.68 -2.59 7.24
CA GLU A 203 10.19 -3.74 7.95
C GLU A 203 9.37 -4.98 7.63
N PHE A 204 10.05 -6.08 7.30
CA PHE A 204 9.44 -7.36 6.98
C PHE A 204 9.64 -8.36 8.11
N ASP A 205 8.66 -9.24 8.29
CA ASP A 205 8.70 -10.31 9.30
C ASP A 205 9.52 -11.53 8.86
N LYS A 206 10.11 -11.49 7.65
CA LYS A 206 10.87 -12.60 7.07
C LYS A 206 12.19 -12.15 6.47
N PRO A 207 13.23 -13.00 6.52
CA PRO A 207 14.49 -12.73 5.85
C PRO A 207 14.33 -12.78 4.33
N PHE A 208 15.18 -12.02 3.63
CA PHE A 208 15.18 -11.93 2.18
C PHE A 208 15.99 -13.05 1.56
N THR A 209 15.41 -13.77 0.59
CA THR A 209 16.11 -14.76 -0.25
C THR A 209 16.69 -14.14 -1.52
N TYR A 210 16.17 -12.96 -1.93
CA TYR A 210 16.64 -12.20 -3.08
C TYR A 210 16.68 -10.70 -2.72
N LYS A 211 17.67 -9.99 -3.26
CA LYS A 211 17.87 -8.56 -3.04
C LYS A 211 18.38 -7.91 -4.31
N ALA A 212 17.74 -6.87 -4.75
CA ALA A 212 18.22 -6.02 -5.83
C ALA A 212 17.78 -4.58 -5.60
N THR A 213 18.64 -3.63 -5.97
CA THR A 213 18.24 -2.23 -6.11
C THR A 213 18.02 -1.91 -7.58
N VAL A 214 17.26 -0.85 -7.83
CA VAL A 214 16.93 -0.38 -9.17
C VAL A 214 17.30 1.08 -9.32
N ALA A 215 17.89 1.43 -10.45
CA ALA A 215 18.18 2.80 -10.86
C ALA A 215 17.67 3.00 -12.28
N ASP A 216 16.71 3.89 -12.46
CA ASP A 216 16.18 4.25 -13.78
C ASP A 216 15.86 3.02 -14.66
N SER A 217 15.20 2.03 -14.09
CA SER A 217 14.82 0.73 -14.67
C SER A 217 15.94 -0.32 -14.76
N CYS A 218 17.18 -0.01 -14.41
CA CYS A 218 18.28 -0.98 -14.37
C CYS A 218 18.32 -1.71 -13.03
N ILE A 219 18.12 -3.02 -13.03
CA ILE A 219 18.16 -3.88 -11.84
C ILE A 219 19.59 -4.28 -11.55
N SER A 220 20.04 -4.07 -10.31
CA SER A 220 21.37 -4.46 -9.81
C SER A 220 21.21 -5.42 -8.64
N VAL A 221 21.48 -6.70 -8.91
CA VAL A 221 21.37 -7.78 -7.91
C VAL A 221 22.48 -7.62 -6.85
N ASP A 222 22.12 -7.90 -5.59
CA ASP A 222 22.99 -7.83 -4.40
C ASP A 222 23.62 -6.44 -4.12
N LYS A 223 23.23 -5.42 -4.85
CA LYS A 223 23.58 -4.05 -4.50
C LYS A 223 22.72 -3.58 -3.33
N ALA A 224 23.38 -3.11 -2.25
CA ALA A 224 22.69 -2.82 -1.00
C ALA A 224 21.94 -1.47 -1.00
N GLU A 225 22.38 -0.50 -1.79
CA GLU A 225 21.78 0.83 -1.82
C GLU A 225 21.88 1.49 -3.19
N GLN A 226 20.92 2.36 -3.48
CA GLN A 226 20.86 3.10 -4.73
C GLN A 226 20.21 4.47 -4.54
N GLU A 227 20.84 5.49 -5.09
CA GLU A 227 20.26 6.82 -5.31
C GLU A 227 20.22 7.07 -6.81
N ALA A 228 19.09 7.54 -7.32
CA ALA A 228 18.88 7.80 -8.75
C ALA A 228 17.74 8.79 -8.95
N ASN A 229 17.51 9.19 -10.21
CA ASN A 229 16.28 9.92 -10.52
C ASN A 229 15.04 9.09 -10.17
N HIS A 230 15.08 7.79 -10.44
CA HIS A 230 14.04 6.83 -10.07
C HIS A 230 14.68 5.59 -9.44
N ALA A 231 14.74 5.56 -8.11
CA ALA A 231 15.27 4.43 -7.37
C ALA A 231 14.17 3.49 -6.90
N GLY A 232 14.52 2.24 -6.72
CA GLY A 232 13.65 1.21 -6.16
C GLY A 232 14.41 0.04 -5.59
N ALA A 233 13.69 -0.87 -4.95
CA ALA A 233 14.21 -2.13 -4.45
C ALA A 233 13.28 -3.29 -4.80
N ILE A 234 13.86 -4.45 -5.00
CA ILE A 234 13.13 -5.71 -5.15
C ILE A 234 13.71 -6.69 -4.12
N ILE A 235 12.87 -7.18 -3.25
CA ILE A 235 13.24 -8.19 -2.27
C ILE A 235 12.41 -9.44 -2.50
N GLY A 236 13.00 -10.61 -2.27
CA GLY A 236 12.36 -11.90 -2.53
C GLY A 236 12.25 -12.78 -1.31
N PHE A 237 11.32 -13.72 -1.40
CA PHE A 237 11.00 -14.72 -0.39
C PHE A 237 10.76 -16.06 -1.08
N ALA A 238 11.15 -17.17 -0.43
CA ALA A 238 10.65 -18.48 -0.77
C ALA A 238 9.38 -18.73 0.07
N THR A 239 8.25 -18.93 -0.58
CA THR A 239 6.94 -19.03 0.10
C THR A 239 6.28 -20.39 -0.10
N ARG A 240 5.58 -20.85 0.91
CA ARG A 240 4.66 -22.00 0.85
C ARG A 240 3.25 -21.53 0.49
N LYS A 241 2.40 -22.44 0.08
CA LYS A 241 1.00 -22.14 -0.25
C LYS A 241 0.28 -21.46 0.93
N GLY A 242 -0.23 -20.26 0.67
CA GLY A 242 -0.95 -19.45 1.67
C GLY A 242 -0.04 -18.80 2.71
N GLU A 243 1.26 -18.79 2.48
CA GLU A 243 2.21 -18.15 3.38
C GLU A 243 2.04 -16.64 3.39
N LYS A 244 2.07 -16.06 4.59
CA LYS A 244 1.88 -14.64 4.81
C LYS A 244 3.22 -13.97 5.05
N VAL A 245 3.49 -12.91 4.29
CA VAL A 245 4.58 -11.97 4.52
C VAL A 245 3.98 -10.66 4.99
N HIS A 246 4.43 -10.15 6.13
CA HIS A 246 3.98 -8.88 6.66
C HIS A 246 5.03 -7.80 6.43
N ALA A 247 4.56 -6.59 6.10
CA ALA A 247 5.40 -5.41 6.01
C ALA A 247 4.79 -4.28 6.85
N ARG A 248 5.57 -3.76 7.79
CA ARG A 248 5.27 -2.53 8.53
C ARG A 248 5.91 -1.38 7.80
N VAL A 249 5.12 -0.42 7.42
CA VAL A 249 5.55 0.72 6.60
C VAL A 249 5.28 1.99 7.37
N ALA A 250 6.33 2.78 7.64
CA ALA A 250 6.20 4.07 8.28
C ALA A 250 6.94 5.14 7.48
N SER A 251 6.53 6.40 7.62
CA SER A 251 7.17 7.52 6.95
C SER A 251 7.26 8.78 7.81
N SER A 252 8.15 9.68 7.40
CA SER A 252 8.36 10.96 8.05
C SER A 252 8.90 11.99 7.05
N PHE A 253 8.46 13.23 7.16
CA PHE A 253 9.04 14.36 6.43
C PHE A 253 10.25 14.98 7.15
N ILE A 254 10.64 14.45 8.31
CA ILE A 254 11.73 14.99 9.14
C ILE A 254 13.01 14.17 8.97
N SER A 255 12.93 12.85 9.19
CA SER A 255 14.12 12.00 9.12
C SER A 255 13.77 10.51 9.05
N GLN A 256 14.75 9.70 8.64
CA GLN A 256 14.66 8.23 8.72
C GLN A 256 14.53 7.74 10.18
N ALA A 257 15.23 8.39 11.11
CA ALA A 257 15.17 8.02 12.53
C ALA A 257 13.78 8.23 13.13
N GLN A 258 13.01 9.19 12.61
CA GLN A 258 11.64 9.40 13.04
C GLN A 258 10.65 8.43 12.37
N ALA A 259 10.98 7.92 11.19
CA ALA A 259 10.18 6.90 10.51
C ALA A 259 10.37 5.49 11.12
N LEU A 260 11.49 5.24 11.83
CA LEU A 260 11.76 4.04 12.62
C LEU A 260 10.98 4.05 13.93
#